data_b7dbdda78725945051bea7c8db882c8d
#
_entry.id   b7dbdda78725945051bea7c8db882c8d
#
_cell.length_a   1.000
_cell.length_b   1.000
_cell.length_c   1.000
_cell.angle_alpha   90.00
_cell.angle_beta   90.00
_cell.angle_gamma   90.00
#
_symmetry.space_group_name_H-M   'P 1'
#
loop_
_entity.id
_entity.type
_entity.pdbx_description
1 polymer ?
#
loop_
_entity_poly.entity_id
_entity_poly.type
_entity_poly.pdbx_seq_one_letter_code
_entity_poly.pdbx_strand_id
1 'polypeptide(L)'
;VEQIGRALRAALEPGYPVQVCLETMAGKGTEVGGNFREIRMILDAVGSREVGVCLDTCHVYDGGYDLVRNLDGVLETFDREIGLDRLWALHLNDSKYPFGSHKDRHEKIGQGSLGVEAFRAIVNHPVLHGLPMILETPNDLPGYAREIALLRGMEKQI
;
A
#
# COMPACT_ATOMS: atom_id res chain seq x y z
N VAL A 1 -11.07 -9.14 -13.19
CA VAL A 1 -9.72 -9.68 -13.00
C VAL A 1 -9.08 -10.05 -14.34
N GLU A 2 -9.63 -10.98 -15.14
CA GLU A 2 -9.03 -11.42 -16.42
C GLU A 2 -8.76 -10.27 -17.40
N GLN A 3 -9.67 -9.31 -17.48
CA GLN A 3 -9.54 -8.14 -18.35
C GLN A 3 -8.35 -7.26 -17.95
N ILE A 4 -8.16 -7.07 -16.63
CA ILE A 4 -7.02 -6.34 -16.06
C ILE A 4 -5.73 -7.09 -16.38
N GLY A 5 -5.68 -8.41 -16.15
CA GLY A 5 -4.51 -9.23 -16.45
C GLY A 5 -4.12 -9.20 -17.93
N ARG A 6 -5.08 -9.24 -18.85
CA ARG A 6 -4.81 -9.10 -20.29
C ARG A 6 -4.29 -7.72 -20.66
N ALA A 7 -4.87 -6.65 -20.10
CA ALA A 7 -4.43 -5.29 -20.36
C ALA A 7 -2.99 -5.07 -19.87
N LEU A 8 -2.67 -5.54 -18.68
CA LEU A 8 -1.32 -5.46 -18.13
C LEU A 8 -0.31 -6.24 -18.97
N ARG A 9 -0.63 -7.48 -19.35
CA ARG A 9 0.26 -8.26 -20.25
C ARG A 9 0.53 -7.56 -21.59
N ALA A 10 -0.48 -6.89 -22.14
CA ALA A 10 -0.32 -6.15 -23.38
C ALA A 10 0.50 -4.86 -23.24
N ALA A 11 0.49 -4.26 -22.04
CA ALA A 11 1.23 -3.04 -21.73
C ALA A 11 2.68 -3.31 -21.29
N LEU A 12 2.96 -4.50 -20.75
CA LEU A 12 4.28 -4.89 -20.30
C LEU A 12 5.11 -5.40 -21.49
N GLU A 13 6.00 -4.55 -21.96
CA GLU A 13 6.99 -4.97 -22.97
C GLU A 13 8.19 -5.66 -22.31
N PRO A 14 8.74 -6.74 -22.88
CA PRO A 14 9.94 -7.37 -22.35
C PRO A 14 11.11 -6.38 -22.25
N GLY A 15 11.73 -6.29 -21.07
CA GLY A 15 12.86 -5.38 -20.84
C GLY A 15 12.46 -3.94 -20.55
N TYR A 16 11.20 -3.67 -20.22
CA TYR A 16 10.76 -2.34 -19.79
C TYR A 16 11.59 -1.88 -18.57
N PRO A 17 12.17 -0.66 -18.60
CA PRO A 17 13.18 -0.24 -17.63
C PRO A 17 12.58 0.15 -16.25
N VAL A 18 11.29 0.06 -16.06
CA VAL A 18 10.60 0.40 -14.81
C VAL A 18 9.84 -0.79 -14.24
N GLN A 19 9.74 -0.84 -12.92
CA GLN A 19 8.92 -1.81 -12.23
C GLN A 19 7.48 -1.31 -12.16
N VAL A 20 6.53 -2.20 -12.47
CA VAL A 20 5.09 -1.92 -12.38
C VAL A 20 4.55 -2.56 -11.13
N CYS A 21 3.80 -1.81 -10.34
CA CYS A 21 3.11 -2.31 -9.16
C CYS A 21 1.59 -2.22 -9.34
N LEU A 22 0.90 -3.26 -8.89
CA LEU A 22 -0.53 -3.18 -8.61
C LEU A 22 -0.71 -2.49 -7.26
N GLU A 23 -1.54 -1.49 -7.21
CA GLU A 23 -1.90 -0.87 -5.94
C GLU A 23 -3.05 -1.61 -5.26
N THR A 24 -2.98 -1.75 -3.94
CA THR A 24 -4.10 -2.21 -3.13
C THR A 24 -5.18 -1.14 -3.08
N MET A 25 -6.45 -1.52 -3.25
CA MET A 25 -7.59 -0.62 -3.28
C MET A 25 -8.42 -0.71 -2.00
N ALA A 26 -9.23 0.31 -1.72
CA ALA A 26 -10.11 0.34 -0.55
C ALA A 26 -11.37 -0.53 -0.69
N GLY A 27 -11.65 -1.05 -1.89
CA GLY A 27 -12.86 -1.83 -2.17
C GLY A 27 -14.12 -0.97 -2.21
N LYS A 28 -14.00 0.27 -2.69
CA LYS A 28 -15.12 1.20 -2.82
C LYS A 28 -15.99 0.81 -4.02
N GLY A 29 -17.26 0.54 -3.76
CA GLY A 29 -18.22 0.22 -4.81
C GLY A 29 -17.85 -1.06 -5.56
N THR A 30 -17.45 -0.95 -6.83
CA THR A 30 -17.09 -2.06 -7.71
C THR A 30 -15.60 -2.12 -8.02
N GLU A 31 -14.77 -1.44 -7.24
CA GLU A 31 -13.32 -1.52 -7.38
C GLU A 31 -12.82 -2.96 -7.21
N VAL A 32 -11.86 -3.32 -8.05
CA VAL A 32 -11.15 -4.61 -7.97
C VAL A 32 -9.79 -4.38 -7.33
N GLY A 33 -9.38 -5.28 -6.44
CA GLY A 33 -8.14 -5.13 -5.66
C GLY A 33 -8.37 -4.65 -4.23
N GLY A 34 -9.63 -4.65 -3.77
CA GLY A 34 -10.01 -4.27 -2.41
C GLY A 34 -9.62 -5.29 -1.33
N ASN A 35 -9.06 -6.43 -1.73
CA ASN A 35 -8.50 -7.43 -0.82
C ASN A 35 -7.31 -8.15 -1.46
N PHE A 36 -6.45 -8.75 -0.64
CA PHE A 36 -5.21 -9.39 -1.10
C PHE A 36 -5.46 -10.55 -2.06
N ARG A 37 -6.57 -11.27 -1.90
CA ARG A 37 -6.93 -12.36 -2.80
C ARG A 37 -7.24 -11.86 -4.22
N GLU A 38 -7.91 -10.74 -4.36
CA GLU A 38 -8.16 -10.13 -5.69
C GLU A 38 -6.87 -9.68 -6.35
N ILE A 39 -5.95 -9.05 -5.59
CA ILE A 39 -4.61 -8.69 -6.06
C ILE A 39 -3.87 -9.96 -6.55
N ARG A 40 -3.90 -11.04 -5.77
CA ARG A 40 -3.32 -12.33 -6.17
C ARG A 40 -3.91 -12.84 -7.47
N MET A 41 -5.23 -12.80 -7.62
CA MET A 41 -5.90 -13.24 -8.86
C MET A 41 -5.47 -12.40 -10.08
N ILE A 42 -5.22 -11.09 -9.89
CA ILE A 42 -4.71 -10.23 -10.97
C ILE A 42 -3.26 -10.64 -11.31
N LEU A 43 -2.40 -10.83 -10.32
CA LEU A 43 -1.01 -11.27 -10.52
C LEU A 43 -0.94 -12.62 -11.26
N ASP A 44 -1.79 -13.57 -10.89
CA ASP A 44 -1.89 -14.87 -11.56
C ASP A 44 -2.38 -14.72 -13.01
N ALA A 45 -3.35 -13.83 -13.25
CA ALA A 45 -3.84 -13.52 -14.59
C ALA A 45 -2.79 -12.80 -15.45
N VAL A 46 -1.90 -12.00 -14.86
CA VAL A 46 -0.75 -11.39 -15.55
C VAL A 46 0.30 -12.45 -15.89
N GLY A 47 0.55 -13.38 -14.98
CA GLY A 47 1.49 -14.49 -15.20
C GLY A 47 2.96 -14.09 -15.29
N SER A 48 3.33 -12.86 -14.85
CA SER A 48 4.69 -12.36 -14.85
C SER A 48 5.18 -12.04 -13.45
N ARG A 49 6.48 -12.25 -13.22
CA ARG A 49 7.15 -11.80 -12.00
C ARG A 49 7.65 -10.34 -12.07
N GLU A 50 7.46 -9.68 -13.17
CA GLU A 50 7.83 -8.28 -13.39
C GLU A 50 6.78 -7.27 -12.87
N VAL A 51 5.71 -7.78 -12.23
CA VAL A 51 4.69 -6.97 -11.57
C VAL A 51 4.72 -7.24 -10.08
N GLY A 52 4.91 -6.20 -9.29
CA GLY A 52 4.84 -6.23 -7.83
C GLY A 52 3.53 -5.64 -7.30
N VAL A 53 3.53 -5.34 -6.02
CA VAL A 53 2.41 -4.72 -5.31
C VAL A 53 2.91 -3.47 -4.60
N CYS A 54 2.15 -2.39 -4.70
CA CYS A 54 2.24 -1.22 -3.85
C CYS A 54 1.12 -1.30 -2.81
N LEU A 55 1.47 -1.38 -1.54
CA LEU A 55 0.50 -1.40 -0.44
C LEU A 55 0.23 0.04 -0.01
N ASP A 56 -1.01 0.50 -0.20
CA ASP A 56 -1.47 1.79 0.32
C ASP A 56 -2.07 1.61 1.72
N THR A 57 -1.55 2.36 2.69
CA THR A 57 -1.94 2.23 4.09
C THR A 57 -3.38 2.69 4.36
N CYS A 58 -3.85 3.73 3.68
CA CYS A 58 -5.24 4.17 3.75
C CYS A 58 -6.18 3.11 3.14
N HIS A 59 -5.85 2.63 1.94
CA HIS A 59 -6.69 1.68 1.22
C HIS A 59 -6.86 0.36 1.96
N VAL A 60 -5.77 -0.25 2.45
CA VAL A 60 -5.89 -1.51 3.18
C VAL A 60 -6.58 -1.34 4.53
N TYR A 61 -6.39 -0.21 5.22
CA TYR A 61 -7.11 0.10 6.46
C TYR A 61 -8.60 0.28 6.21
N ASP A 62 -8.96 1.02 5.18
CA ASP A 62 -10.35 1.19 4.73
C ASP A 62 -10.94 -0.13 4.22
N GLY A 63 -10.14 -0.98 3.61
CA GLY A 63 -10.48 -2.33 3.14
C GLY A 63 -10.65 -3.37 4.24
N GLY A 64 -10.38 -3.03 5.51
CA GLY A 64 -10.61 -3.90 6.67
C GLY A 64 -9.37 -4.65 7.16
N TYR A 65 -8.16 -4.23 6.79
CA TYR A 65 -6.90 -4.74 7.35
C TYR A 65 -6.38 -3.78 8.43
N ASP A 66 -6.38 -4.21 9.69
CA ASP A 66 -6.09 -3.35 10.86
C ASP A 66 -4.58 -3.10 11.04
N LEU A 67 -4.03 -2.14 10.33
CA LEU A 67 -2.64 -1.71 10.44
C LEU A 67 -2.31 -1.05 11.79
N VAL A 68 -3.31 -0.58 12.53
CA VAL A 68 -3.13 0.12 13.81
C VAL A 68 -2.91 -0.86 14.96
N ARG A 69 -3.68 -1.95 14.99
CA ARG A 69 -3.69 -2.89 16.11
C ARG A 69 -2.97 -4.20 15.81
N ASN A 70 -2.81 -4.53 14.53
CA ASN A 70 -2.33 -5.85 14.09
C ASN A 70 -1.51 -5.78 12.79
N LEU A 71 -0.49 -4.90 12.74
CA LEU A 71 0.38 -4.77 11.57
C LEU A 71 1.02 -6.10 11.15
N ASP A 72 1.58 -6.86 12.11
CA ASP A 72 2.18 -8.17 11.84
C ASP A 72 1.19 -9.13 11.19
N GLY A 73 -0.03 -9.24 11.72
CA GLY A 73 -1.06 -10.14 11.17
C GLY A 73 -1.55 -9.70 9.78
N VAL A 74 -1.52 -8.41 9.48
CA VAL A 74 -1.79 -7.91 8.11
C VAL A 74 -0.68 -8.35 7.17
N LEU A 75 0.59 -8.21 7.56
CA LEU A 75 1.74 -8.63 6.76
C LEU A 75 1.79 -10.15 6.59
N GLU A 76 1.48 -10.93 7.62
CA GLU A 76 1.34 -12.40 7.53
C GLU A 76 0.23 -12.80 6.56
N THR A 77 -0.89 -12.05 6.56
CA THR A 77 -1.98 -12.29 5.61
C THR A 77 -1.56 -11.94 4.18
N PHE A 78 -0.84 -10.84 4.02
CA PHE A 78 -0.27 -10.47 2.72
C PHE A 78 0.70 -11.54 2.21
N ASP A 79 1.60 -12.02 3.07
CA ASP A 79 2.57 -13.07 2.71
C ASP A 79 1.88 -14.37 2.28
N ARG A 80 0.89 -14.80 3.04
CA ARG A 80 0.12 -16.01 2.73
C ARG A 80 -0.65 -15.92 1.42
N GLU A 81 -1.26 -14.78 1.10
CA GLU A 81 -2.11 -14.62 -0.07
C GLU A 81 -1.30 -14.24 -1.33
N ILE A 82 -0.26 -13.40 -1.19
CA ILE A 82 0.47 -12.79 -2.31
C ILE A 82 1.93 -13.21 -2.32
N GLY A 83 2.59 -13.18 -1.16
CA GLY A 83 4.03 -13.30 -0.96
C GLY A 83 4.70 -11.96 -0.73
N LEU A 84 5.51 -11.85 0.33
CA LEU A 84 6.25 -10.61 0.64
C LEU A 84 7.31 -10.26 -0.40
N ASP A 85 7.77 -11.23 -1.19
CA ASP A 85 8.66 -11.00 -2.33
C ASP A 85 8.03 -10.14 -3.45
N ARG A 86 6.71 -9.98 -3.41
CA ARG A 86 5.95 -9.12 -4.32
C ARG A 86 5.66 -7.73 -3.77
N LEU A 87 5.89 -7.47 -2.49
CA LEU A 87 5.71 -6.13 -1.91
C LEU A 87 6.92 -5.26 -2.25
N TRP A 88 6.75 -4.34 -3.20
CA TRP A 88 7.85 -3.55 -3.74
C TRP A 88 7.82 -2.08 -3.35
N ALA A 89 6.66 -1.57 -2.93
CA ALA A 89 6.51 -0.18 -2.49
C ALA A 89 5.35 -0.04 -1.51
N LEU A 90 5.33 1.08 -0.80
CA LEU A 90 4.20 1.51 0.02
C LEU A 90 3.78 2.92 -0.37
N HIS A 91 2.47 3.15 -0.42
CA HIS A 91 1.93 4.49 -0.26
C HIS A 91 1.62 4.72 1.22
N LEU A 92 2.21 5.76 1.80
CA LEU A 92 1.96 6.15 3.19
C LEU A 92 0.92 7.26 3.23
N ASN A 93 -0.32 6.89 3.46
CA ASN A 93 -1.46 7.79 3.54
C ASN A 93 -2.26 7.50 4.80
N ASP A 94 -2.59 8.53 5.58
CA ASP A 94 -3.56 8.36 6.66
C ASP A 94 -4.98 8.33 6.08
N SER A 95 -5.93 7.75 6.80
CA SER A 95 -7.32 7.70 6.34
C SER A 95 -8.18 8.73 7.05
N LYS A 96 -8.95 9.48 6.27
CA LYS A 96 -9.95 10.40 6.78
C LYS A 96 -11.12 9.70 7.47
N TYR A 97 -11.34 8.43 7.18
CA TYR A 97 -12.47 7.64 7.66
C TYR A 97 -12.04 6.52 8.61
N PRO A 98 -12.96 5.97 9.41
CA PRO A 98 -12.64 4.89 10.32
C PRO A 98 -12.37 3.58 9.59
N PHE A 99 -11.77 2.64 10.32
CA PHE A 99 -11.48 1.27 9.90
C PHE A 99 -12.65 0.61 9.18
N GLY A 100 -12.36 -0.04 8.05
CA GLY A 100 -13.34 -0.80 7.27
C GLY A 100 -14.39 0.06 6.56
N SER A 101 -14.11 1.33 6.31
CA SER A 101 -15.07 2.29 5.76
C SER A 101 -15.32 2.12 4.26
N HIS A 102 -14.39 1.56 3.50
CA HIS A 102 -14.40 1.46 2.03
C HIS A 102 -14.62 2.81 1.34
N LYS A 103 -13.96 3.89 1.84
CA LYS A 103 -14.18 5.27 1.35
C LYS A 103 -13.10 5.81 0.45
N ASP A 104 -11.87 5.36 0.64
CA ASP A 104 -10.72 5.85 -0.12
C ASP A 104 -10.65 7.39 -0.07
N ARG A 105 -10.19 7.93 1.04
CA ARG A 105 -9.94 9.35 1.23
C ARG A 105 -8.73 9.53 2.12
N HIS A 106 -7.66 9.97 1.52
CA HIS A 106 -6.41 10.26 2.21
C HIS A 106 -6.56 11.43 3.18
N GLU A 107 -5.84 11.35 4.29
CA GLU A 107 -5.63 12.44 5.23
C GLU A 107 -4.12 12.61 5.46
N LYS A 108 -3.72 13.72 6.01
CA LYS A 108 -2.33 14.02 6.37
C LYS A 108 -1.85 13.07 7.45
N ILE A 109 -0.57 12.68 7.37
CA ILE A 109 0.06 11.75 8.31
C ILE A 109 -0.19 12.17 9.76
N GLY A 110 -0.81 11.28 10.52
CA GLY A 110 -1.13 11.47 11.93
C GLY A 110 -2.37 12.33 12.20
N GLN A 111 -3.10 12.77 11.18
CA GLN A 111 -4.31 13.57 11.32
C GLN A 111 -5.59 12.78 10.99
N GLY A 112 -5.44 11.55 10.58
CA GLY A 112 -6.53 10.62 10.26
C GLY A 112 -6.73 9.53 11.31
N SER A 113 -7.39 8.46 10.89
CA SER A 113 -7.82 7.36 11.75
C SER A 113 -6.73 6.33 12.01
N LEU A 114 -5.66 6.27 11.20
CA LEU A 114 -4.49 5.44 11.50
C LEU A 114 -3.67 6.07 12.65
N GLY A 115 -3.43 7.38 12.56
CA GLY A 115 -2.68 8.13 13.56
C GLY A 115 -1.17 7.89 13.50
N VAL A 116 -0.42 8.76 14.13
CA VAL A 116 1.05 8.85 14.05
C VAL A 116 1.78 7.59 14.49
N GLU A 117 1.25 6.86 15.47
CA GLU A 117 1.91 5.66 16.02
C GLU A 117 1.86 4.47 15.06
N ALA A 118 0.82 4.37 14.22
CA ALA A 118 0.78 3.38 13.15
C ALA A 118 1.92 3.62 12.15
N PHE A 119 2.14 4.86 11.74
CA PHE A 119 3.26 5.20 10.83
C PHE A 119 4.62 4.97 11.49
N ARG A 120 4.76 5.25 12.79
CA ARG A 120 5.97 4.91 13.55
C ARG A 120 6.25 3.40 13.52
N ALA A 121 5.22 2.58 13.68
CA ALA A 121 5.35 1.13 13.59
C ALA A 121 5.75 0.69 12.18
N ILE A 122 5.10 1.24 11.14
CA ILE A 122 5.33 0.91 9.73
C ILE A 122 6.76 1.23 9.30
N VAL A 123 7.25 2.46 9.53
CA VAL A 123 8.59 2.87 9.07
C VAL A 123 9.72 2.13 9.80
N ASN A 124 9.44 1.56 10.98
CA ASN A 124 10.41 0.78 11.76
C ASN A 124 10.22 -0.75 11.63
N HIS A 125 9.26 -1.20 10.83
CA HIS A 125 8.99 -2.62 10.71
C HIS A 125 10.06 -3.31 9.86
N PRO A 126 10.71 -4.40 10.35
CA PRO A 126 11.84 -5.05 9.66
C PRO A 126 11.52 -5.47 8.21
N VAL A 127 10.30 -5.94 7.96
CA VAL A 127 9.86 -6.39 6.62
C VAL A 127 9.66 -5.23 5.65
N LEU A 128 9.30 -4.04 6.17
CA LEU A 128 8.98 -2.87 5.36
C LEU A 128 10.17 -1.92 5.20
N HIS A 129 11.18 -2.09 6.06
CA HIS A 129 12.39 -1.27 6.04
C HIS A 129 13.13 -1.40 4.70
N GLY A 130 13.46 -0.27 4.10
CA GLY A 130 14.18 -0.21 2.83
C GLY A 130 13.30 -0.27 1.58
N LEU A 131 11.97 -0.48 1.72
CA LEU A 131 11.05 -0.32 0.60
C LEU A 131 10.85 1.17 0.28
N PRO A 132 10.67 1.53 -1.01
CA PRO A 132 10.22 2.86 -1.38
C PRO A 132 8.89 3.20 -0.70
N MET A 133 8.83 4.38 -0.07
CA MET A 133 7.63 4.90 0.60
C MET A 133 7.25 6.24 -0.02
N ILE A 134 6.04 6.35 -0.53
CA ILE A 134 5.54 7.50 -1.29
C ILE A 134 4.33 8.09 -0.55
N LEU A 135 4.21 9.41 -0.55
CA LEU A 135 3.09 10.15 0.03
C LEU A 135 2.15 10.64 -1.08
N GLU A 136 0.86 10.44 -0.88
CA GLU A 136 -0.21 11.00 -1.71
C GLU A 136 -1.24 11.77 -0.87
N THR A 137 -0.79 12.25 0.29
CA THR A 137 -1.60 13.00 1.24
C THR A 137 -2.05 14.36 0.65
N PRO A 138 -3.18 14.94 1.12
CA PRO A 138 -3.71 16.19 0.59
C PRO A 138 -2.86 17.39 1.05
N ASN A 139 -1.65 17.52 0.49
CA ASN A 139 -0.67 18.54 0.83
C ASN A 139 -0.20 19.37 -0.37
N ASP A 140 0.39 20.52 -0.06
CA ASP A 140 1.28 21.27 -0.93
C ASP A 140 2.74 20.82 -0.76
N LEU A 141 3.67 21.31 -1.58
CA LEU A 141 5.09 20.94 -1.49
C LEU A 141 5.69 21.18 -0.09
N PRO A 142 5.47 22.32 0.59
CA PRO A 142 5.90 22.49 1.98
C PRO A 142 5.26 21.49 2.96
N GLY A 143 4.03 21.07 2.71
CA GLY A 143 3.33 20.04 3.49
C GLY A 143 4.00 18.68 3.36
N TYR A 144 4.28 18.24 2.14
CA TYR A 144 5.04 17.00 1.90
C TYR A 144 6.42 17.04 2.56
N ALA A 145 7.14 18.16 2.47
CA ALA A 145 8.44 18.29 3.13
C ALA A 145 8.35 18.09 4.65
N ARG A 146 7.28 18.62 5.29
CA ARG A 146 7.05 18.41 6.74
C ARG A 146 6.73 16.97 7.07
N GLU A 147 5.90 16.30 6.29
CA GLU A 147 5.54 14.89 6.51
C GLU A 147 6.72 13.96 6.30
N ILE A 148 7.54 14.18 5.27
CA ILE A 148 8.77 13.42 5.04
C ILE A 148 9.72 13.60 6.23
N ALA A 149 9.89 14.84 6.71
CA ALA A 149 10.72 15.10 7.89
C ALA A 149 10.18 14.42 9.15
N LEU A 150 8.85 14.42 9.33
CA LEU A 150 8.18 13.73 10.43
C LEU A 150 8.45 12.22 10.39
N LEU A 151 8.21 11.57 9.24
CA LEU A 151 8.41 10.13 9.06
C LEU A 151 9.88 9.72 9.26
N ARG A 152 10.81 10.45 8.67
CA ARG A 152 12.25 10.23 8.87
C ARG A 152 12.68 10.41 10.32
N GLY A 153 12.07 11.36 11.04
CA GLY A 153 12.32 11.56 12.46
C GLY A 153 11.78 10.43 13.36
N MET A 154 10.93 9.56 12.83
CA MET A 154 10.42 8.37 13.54
C MET A 154 11.29 7.13 13.33
N GLU A 155 12.12 7.11 12.28
CA GLU A 155 13.01 5.98 12.01
C GLU A 155 14.02 5.82 13.14
N LYS A 156 14.16 4.59 13.63
CA LYS A 156 15.21 4.24 14.59
C LYS A 156 16.56 4.25 13.86
N GLN A 157 17.53 4.93 14.43
CA GLN A 157 18.91 4.79 13.97
C GLN A 157 19.35 3.34 14.24
N ILE A 158 19.66 2.61 13.18
CA ILE A 158 20.24 1.26 13.23
C ILE A 158 21.76 1.37 13.43
#